data_bfb483ec75eba614358571bb29d5efbe
#
_entry.id   bfb483ec75eba614358571bb29d5efbe
#
_cell.length_a   1.000
_cell.length_b   1.000
_cell.length_c   1.000
_cell.angle_alpha   90.00
_cell.angle_beta   90.00
_cell.angle_gamma   90.00
#
_symmetry.space_group_name_H-M   'P 1'
#
loop_
_entity.id
_entity.type
_entity.pdbx_description
1 polymer ?
#
loop_
_entity_poly.entity_id
_entity_poly.type
_entity_poly.pdbx_seq_one_letter_code
_entity_poly.pdbx_strand_id
1 'polypeptide(L)'
;MKKLRGILGNALLLVFSVAGLAFMAMPWNAQKIIIGDVVNKTKEGLSVFDAIGNIADADPTKKAALAFYLMFAIVACIVALTSIVSLVGVIVGNKKLNLTFYNRILSLVLLVFGLIAMICSVAYFADIISINVGGSGSETVAHGGAVLPMICGLLALVSAFIAPSKKKA
;
A
#
# COMPACT_ATOMS: atom_id res chain seq x y z
N MET A 1 28.49 10.94 8.57
CA MET A 1 27.19 11.34 7.98
C MET A 1 26.66 10.35 6.92
N LYS A 2 27.44 9.89 5.90
CA LYS A 2 26.94 8.95 4.85
C LYS A 2 26.46 7.59 5.40
N LYS A 3 27.18 6.98 6.36
CA LYS A 3 26.79 5.70 6.98
C LYS A 3 25.45 5.82 7.72
N LEU A 4 25.26 6.89 8.51
CA LEU A 4 24.02 7.16 9.24
C LEU A 4 22.82 7.32 8.28
N ARG A 5 22.98 8.08 7.20
CA ARG A 5 21.94 8.22 6.15
C ARG A 5 21.59 6.88 5.49
N GLY A 6 22.61 6.01 5.28
CA GLY A 6 22.40 4.67 4.74
C GLY A 6 21.59 3.78 5.68
N ILE A 7 21.88 3.82 6.97
CA ILE A 7 21.13 3.08 8.00
C ILE A 7 19.71 3.62 8.08
N LEU A 8 19.55 4.93 8.25
CA LEU A 8 18.25 5.56 8.39
C LEU A 8 17.33 5.30 7.18
N GLY A 9 17.84 5.53 5.96
CA GLY A 9 17.06 5.35 4.75
C GLY A 9 16.58 3.91 4.56
N ASN A 10 17.46 2.91 4.78
CA ASN A 10 17.06 1.50 4.64
C ASN A 10 16.16 1.04 5.80
N ALA A 11 16.35 1.53 7.02
CA ALA A 11 15.48 1.23 8.15
C ALA A 11 14.05 1.79 7.94
N LEU A 12 13.93 3.05 7.52
CA LEU A 12 12.64 3.66 7.20
C LEU A 12 11.96 2.94 6.02
N LEU A 13 12.72 2.58 4.98
CA LEU A 13 12.22 1.84 3.85
C LEU A 13 11.64 0.47 4.28
N LEU A 14 12.33 -0.24 5.16
CA LEU A 14 11.83 -1.49 5.75
C LEU A 14 10.54 -1.25 6.53
N VAL A 15 10.50 -0.25 7.40
CA VAL A 15 9.33 0.08 8.22
C VAL A 15 8.12 0.38 7.34
N PHE A 16 8.26 1.23 6.32
CA PHE A 16 7.13 1.61 5.49
C PHE A 16 6.67 0.49 4.54
N SER A 17 7.56 -0.37 4.05
CA SER A 17 7.15 -1.53 3.27
C SER A 17 6.37 -2.55 4.11
N VAL A 18 6.79 -2.82 5.34
CA VAL A 18 6.07 -3.70 6.27
C VAL A 18 4.76 -3.05 6.75
N ALA A 19 4.75 -1.75 7.05
CA ALA A 19 3.54 -1.03 7.41
C ALA A 19 2.50 -1.05 6.28
N GLY A 20 2.92 -0.91 5.02
CA GLY A 20 2.04 -1.03 3.87
C GLY A 20 1.34 -2.38 3.80
N LEU A 21 2.07 -3.48 4.08
CA LEU A 21 1.48 -4.82 4.20
C LEU A 21 0.52 -4.93 5.38
N ALA A 22 0.90 -4.40 6.54
CA ALA A 22 0.05 -4.44 7.73
C ALA A 22 -1.27 -3.68 7.53
N PHE A 23 -1.23 -2.54 6.82
CA PHE A 23 -2.44 -1.78 6.51
C PHE A 23 -3.38 -2.48 5.53
N MET A 24 -2.92 -3.44 4.74
CA MET A 24 -3.79 -4.30 3.93
C MET A 24 -4.65 -5.26 4.78
N ALA A 25 -4.30 -5.46 6.06
CA ALA A 25 -5.15 -6.19 7.01
C ALA A 25 -6.29 -5.33 7.58
N MET A 26 -6.28 -4.00 7.34
CA MET A 26 -7.38 -3.12 7.72
C MET A 26 -8.56 -3.26 6.75
N PRO A 27 -9.78 -2.87 7.17
CA PRO A 27 -10.94 -2.86 6.30
C PRO A 27 -10.67 -2.09 5.01
N TRP A 28 -11.00 -2.71 3.87
CA TRP A 28 -10.84 -2.12 2.54
C TRP A 28 -11.92 -1.07 2.25
N ASN A 29 -13.15 -1.36 2.70
CA ASN A 29 -14.31 -0.51 2.51
C ASN A 29 -15.10 -0.39 3.81
N ALA A 30 -15.96 0.62 3.86
CA ALA A 30 -16.97 0.78 4.89
C ALA A 30 -18.31 1.13 4.24
N GLN A 31 -19.39 0.56 4.77
CA GLN A 31 -20.76 0.91 4.38
C GLN A 31 -21.34 1.90 5.39
N LYS A 32 -21.73 3.05 4.93
CA LYS A 32 -22.48 4.03 5.70
C LYS A 32 -23.97 3.85 5.41
N ILE A 33 -24.76 3.61 6.44
CA ILE A 33 -26.23 3.56 6.34
C ILE A 33 -26.75 4.95 6.69
N ILE A 34 -27.42 5.58 5.72
CA ILE A 34 -27.95 6.93 5.83
C ILE A 34 -29.46 6.81 5.97
N ILE A 35 -30.03 7.42 7.01
CA ILE A 35 -31.48 7.52 7.22
C ILE A 35 -31.81 9.01 7.32
N GLY A 36 -32.56 9.52 6.32
CA GLY A 36 -32.71 10.96 6.13
C GLY A 36 -31.37 11.61 5.80
N ASP A 37 -31.01 12.70 6.50
CA ASP A 37 -29.72 13.40 6.32
C ASP A 37 -28.65 12.97 7.34
N VAL A 38 -28.90 11.92 8.12
CA VAL A 38 -28.02 11.48 9.20
C VAL A 38 -27.40 10.13 8.91
N VAL A 39 -26.08 10.02 9.06
CA VAL A 39 -25.36 8.73 9.04
C VAL A 39 -25.68 7.99 10.33
N ASN A 40 -26.49 6.95 10.25
CA ASN A 40 -26.99 6.24 11.42
C ASN A 40 -26.08 5.07 11.83
N LYS A 41 -25.35 4.43 10.88
CA LYS A 41 -24.45 3.33 11.18
C LYS A 41 -23.36 3.21 10.13
N THR A 42 -22.15 2.92 10.59
CA THR A 42 -21.04 2.51 9.72
C THR A 42 -20.72 1.05 9.99
N LYS A 43 -20.71 0.22 8.94
CA LYS A 43 -20.29 -1.18 9.01
C LYS A 43 -18.99 -1.33 8.25
N GLU A 44 -17.94 -1.77 8.92
CA GLU A 44 -16.68 -2.09 8.29
C GLU A 44 -16.80 -3.33 7.40
N GLY A 45 -16.16 -3.29 6.24
CA GLY A 45 -16.13 -4.39 5.29
C GLY A 45 -14.98 -5.35 5.55
N LEU A 46 -14.68 -6.17 4.54
CA LEU A 46 -13.55 -7.11 4.56
C LEU A 46 -12.21 -6.37 4.50
N SER A 47 -11.16 -7.00 5.02
CA SER A 47 -9.80 -6.54 4.77
C SER A 47 -9.40 -6.76 3.30
N VAL A 48 -8.31 -6.09 2.86
CA VAL A 48 -7.78 -6.32 1.50
C VAL A 48 -7.33 -7.77 1.34
N PHE A 49 -6.73 -8.39 2.36
CA PHE A 49 -6.30 -9.78 2.31
C PHE A 49 -7.47 -10.75 2.19
N ASP A 50 -8.56 -10.55 2.95
CA ASP A 50 -9.76 -11.37 2.84
C ASP A 50 -10.43 -11.20 1.48
N ALA A 51 -10.42 -9.97 0.94
CA ALA A 51 -10.95 -9.68 -0.38
C ALA A 51 -10.11 -10.37 -1.50
N ILE A 52 -8.79 -10.43 -1.36
CA ILE A 52 -7.90 -11.16 -2.28
C ILE A 52 -8.18 -12.67 -2.22
N GLY A 53 -8.44 -13.23 -1.04
CA GLY A 53 -8.81 -14.64 -0.88
C GLY A 53 -10.07 -15.03 -1.67
N ASN A 54 -10.97 -14.08 -1.91
CA ASN A 54 -12.23 -14.28 -2.65
C ASN A 54 -12.21 -13.63 -4.05
N ILE A 55 -11.04 -13.45 -4.66
CA ILE A 55 -10.87 -12.74 -5.94
C ILE A 55 -11.55 -13.46 -7.12
N ALA A 56 -11.69 -14.79 -7.05
CA ALA A 56 -12.27 -15.58 -8.13
C ALA A 56 -13.72 -15.17 -8.44
N ASP A 57 -14.49 -14.88 -7.40
CA ASP A 57 -15.93 -14.55 -7.49
C ASP A 57 -16.19 -13.03 -7.60
N ALA A 58 -15.13 -12.23 -7.73
CA ALA A 58 -15.26 -10.77 -7.77
C ALA A 58 -15.61 -10.27 -9.18
N ASP A 59 -16.28 -9.11 -9.26
CA ASP A 59 -16.51 -8.37 -10.52
C ASP A 59 -15.18 -7.94 -11.16
N PRO A 60 -15.14 -7.71 -12.49
CA PRO A 60 -13.91 -7.35 -13.20
C PRO A 60 -13.18 -6.14 -12.60
N THR A 61 -13.89 -5.08 -12.22
CA THR A 61 -13.31 -3.86 -11.63
C THR A 61 -12.71 -4.16 -10.27
N LYS A 62 -13.41 -4.94 -9.43
CA LYS A 62 -12.90 -5.42 -8.14
C LYS A 62 -11.68 -6.32 -8.33
N LYS A 63 -11.72 -7.24 -9.30
CA LYS A 63 -10.56 -8.10 -9.62
C LYS A 63 -9.33 -7.28 -9.97
N ALA A 64 -9.49 -6.24 -10.79
CA ALA A 64 -8.37 -5.36 -11.16
C ALA A 64 -7.76 -4.68 -9.92
N ALA A 65 -8.57 -4.07 -9.05
CA ALA A 65 -8.09 -3.47 -7.82
C ALA A 65 -7.33 -4.46 -6.94
N LEU A 66 -7.90 -5.65 -6.70
CA LEU A 66 -7.29 -6.68 -5.86
C LEU A 66 -6.01 -7.25 -6.47
N ALA A 67 -5.93 -7.39 -7.80
CA ALA A 67 -4.70 -7.80 -8.48
C ALA A 67 -3.56 -6.79 -8.25
N PHE A 68 -3.84 -5.48 -8.31
CA PHE A 68 -2.83 -4.46 -8.03
C PHE A 68 -2.42 -4.45 -6.54
N TYR A 69 -3.32 -4.72 -5.59
CA TYR A 69 -2.93 -4.92 -4.19
C TYR A 69 -2.05 -6.16 -4.00
N LEU A 70 -2.34 -7.25 -4.70
CA LEU A 70 -1.49 -8.44 -4.66
C LEU A 70 -0.09 -8.14 -5.20
N MET A 71 0.01 -7.42 -6.32
CA MET A 71 1.30 -6.97 -6.86
C MET A 71 2.02 -6.03 -5.90
N PHE A 72 1.30 -5.10 -5.25
CA PHE A 72 1.84 -4.25 -4.20
C PHE A 72 2.43 -5.09 -3.06
N ALA A 73 1.70 -6.09 -2.57
CA ALA A 73 2.17 -6.96 -1.49
C ALA A 73 3.45 -7.72 -1.86
N ILE A 74 3.51 -8.29 -3.07
CA ILE A 74 4.71 -8.99 -3.56
C ILE A 74 5.91 -8.04 -3.60
N VAL A 75 5.74 -6.85 -4.19
CA VAL A 75 6.81 -5.85 -4.29
C VAL A 75 7.21 -5.35 -2.90
N ALA A 76 6.27 -5.14 -1.98
CA ALA A 76 6.55 -4.73 -0.60
C ALA A 76 7.41 -5.77 0.14
N CYS A 77 7.14 -7.06 -0.03
CA CYS A 77 7.99 -8.13 0.51
C CYS A 77 9.41 -8.08 -0.07
N ILE A 78 9.54 -7.89 -1.38
CA ILE A 78 10.87 -7.78 -2.03
C ILE A 78 11.62 -6.55 -1.51
N VAL A 79 10.94 -5.40 -1.38
CA VAL A 79 11.52 -4.16 -0.83
C VAL A 79 11.98 -4.38 0.62
N ALA A 80 11.17 -5.04 1.44
CA ALA A 80 11.55 -5.34 2.83
C ALA A 80 12.82 -6.20 2.88
N LEU A 81 12.89 -7.29 2.11
CA LEU A 81 14.05 -8.17 2.05
C LEU A 81 15.30 -7.45 1.56
N THR A 82 15.20 -6.69 0.45
CA THR A 82 16.34 -5.94 -0.11
C THR A 82 16.81 -4.82 0.82
N SER A 83 15.89 -4.25 1.62
CA SER A 83 16.20 -3.24 2.64
C SER A 83 17.01 -3.85 3.80
N ILE A 84 16.64 -5.05 4.25
CA ILE A 84 17.39 -5.79 5.28
C ILE A 84 18.81 -6.08 4.77
N VAL A 85 18.95 -6.61 3.56
CA VAL A 85 20.26 -6.91 2.96
C VAL A 85 21.11 -5.64 2.85
N SER A 86 20.52 -4.54 2.38
CA SER A 86 21.21 -3.25 2.29
C SER A 86 21.59 -2.69 3.66
N LEU A 87 20.73 -2.85 4.67
CA LEU A 87 21.00 -2.40 6.04
C LEU A 87 22.20 -3.14 6.63
N VAL A 88 22.23 -4.48 6.51
CA VAL A 88 23.36 -5.31 6.91
C VAL A 88 24.62 -4.89 6.16
N GLY A 89 24.55 -4.68 4.85
CA GLY A 89 25.65 -4.22 4.02
C GLY A 89 26.26 -2.90 4.49
N VAL A 90 25.40 -1.94 4.90
CA VAL A 90 25.87 -0.64 5.43
C VAL A 90 26.51 -0.79 6.81
N ILE A 91 25.97 -1.64 7.68
CA ILE A 91 26.50 -1.88 9.04
C ILE A 91 27.88 -2.54 8.95
N VAL A 92 27.98 -3.62 8.17
CA VAL A 92 29.23 -4.40 7.99
C VAL A 92 30.25 -3.67 7.11
N GLY A 93 29.84 -2.64 6.36
CA GLY A 93 30.70 -1.92 5.43
C GLY A 93 30.91 -2.64 4.08
N ASN A 94 30.12 -3.66 3.79
CA ASN A 94 30.22 -4.42 2.54
C ASN A 94 29.50 -3.71 1.40
N LYS A 95 30.28 -3.12 0.48
CA LYS A 95 29.74 -2.37 -0.67
C LYS A 95 28.95 -3.24 -1.67
N LYS A 96 29.18 -4.55 -1.72
CA LYS A 96 28.49 -5.48 -2.63
C LYS A 96 27.01 -5.66 -2.22
N LEU A 97 26.73 -5.60 -0.92
CA LEU A 97 25.38 -5.74 -0.36
C LEU A 97 24.55 -4.44 -0.40
N ASN A 98 25.12 -3.36 -0.93
CA ASN A 98 24.39 -2.09 -1.03
C ASN A 98 23.46 -2.10 -2.27
N LEU A 99 22.20 -2.39 -2.06
CA LEU A 99 21.15 -2.47 -3.08
C LEU A 99 20.36 -1.16 -3.23
N THR A 100 20.90 -0.02 -2.79
CA THR A 100 20.19 1.26 -2.76
C THR A 100 19.58 1.66 -4.13
N PHE A 101 20.26 1.36 -5.24
CA PHE A 101 19.75 1.64 -6.56
C PHE A 101 18.47 0.81 -6.87
N TYR A 102 18.52 -0.49 -6.59
CA TYR A 102 17.38 -1.38 -6.76
C TYR A 102 16.22 -1.00 -5.83
N ASN A 103 16.52 -0.64 -4.59
CA ASN A 103 15.52 -0.19 -3.63
C ASN A 103 14.77 1.07 -4.12
N ARG A 104 15.43 1.97 -4.82
CA ARG A 104 14.78 3.16 -5.42
C ARG A 104 13.80 2.78 -6.53
N ILE A 105 14.21 1.88 -7.43
CA ILE A 105 13.33 1.40 -8.51
C ILE A 105 12.15 0.64 -7.92
N LEU A 106 12.40 -0.30 -7.02
CA LEU A 106 11.35 -1.10 -6.38
C LEU A 106 10.36 -0.24 -5.57
N SER A 107 10.85 0.80 -4.89
CA SER A 107 9.98 1.74 -4.17
C SER A 107 9.10 2.57 -5.11
N LEU A 108 9.61 2.93 -6.28
CA LEU A 108 8.82 3.59 -7.32
C LEU A 108 7.73 2.65 -7.84
N VAL A 109 8.07 1.39 -8.12
CA VAL A 109 7.11 0.36 -8.54
C VAL A 109 6.05 0.12 -7.46
N LEU A 110 6.46 0.07 -6.20
CA LEU A 110 5.58 -0.06 -5.04
C LEU A 110 4.55 1.08 -4.98
N LEU A 111 5.01 2.33 -5.15
CA LEU A 111 4.13 3.50 -5.19
C LEU A 111 3.14 3.40 -6.35
N VAL A 112 3.59 3.03 -7.55
CA VAL A 112 2.74 2.93 -8.75
C VAL A 112 1.64 1.89 -8.53
N PHE A 113 1.97 0.70 -8.03
CA PHE A 113 0.96 -0.32 -7.75
C PHE A 113 0.00 0.11 -6.66
N GLY A 114 0.47 0.74 -5.58
CA GLY A 114 -0.38 1.28 -4.53
C GLY A 114 -1.34 2.36 -5.04
N LEU A 115 -0.87 3.24 -5.91
CA LEU A 115 -1.67 4.30 -6.52
C LEU A 115 -2.75 3.73 -7.46
N ILE A 116 -2.39 2.80 -8.34
CA ILE A 116 -3.34 2.17 -9.27
C ILE A 116 -4.38 1.37 -8.47
N ALA A 117 -3.95 0.59 -7.47
CA ALA A 117 -4.85 -0.15 -6.61
C ALA A 117 -5.87 0.76 -5.91
N MET A 118 -5.41 1.91 -5.38
CA MET A 118 -6.28 2.90 -4.76
C MET A 118 -7.27 3.50 -5.77
N ILE A 119 -6.82 3.90 -6.96
CA ILE A 119 -7.68 4.48 -8.01
C ILE A 119 -8.76 3.47 -8.43
N CYS A 120 -8.36 2.21 -8.70
CA CYS A 120 -9.31 1.15 -9.05
C CYS A 120 -10.31 0.86 -7.92
N SER A 121 -9.88 0.95 -6.66
CA SER A 121 -10.77 0.76 -5.50
C SER A 121 -11.79 1.88 -5.40
N VAL A 122 -11.35 3.13 -5.55
CA VAL A 122 -12.26 4.29 -5.52
C VAL A 122 -13.26 4.21 -6.67
N ALA A 123 -12.81 3.85 -7.88
CA ALA A 123 -13.70 3.65 -9.03
C ALA A 123 -14.72 2.54 -8.76
N TYR A 124 -14.27 1.38 -8.23
CA TYR A 124 -15.16 0.28 -7.87
C TYR A 124 -16.21 0.69 -6.84
N PHE A 125 -15.83 1.46 -5.80
CA PHE A 125 -16.79 1.90 -4.77
C PHE A 125 -17.73 2.98 -5.27
N ALA A 126 -17.32 3.81 -6.23
CA ALA A 126 -18.18 4.80 -6.86
C ALA A 126 -19.27 4.15 -7.73
N ASP A 127 -18.98 2.99 -8.33
CA ASP A 127 -19.96 2.22 -9.13
C ASP A 127 -20.99 1.48 -8.26
N ILE A 128 -20.72 1.28 -6.97
CA ILE A 128 -21.68 0.72 -6.01
C ILE A 128 -22.64 1.84 -5.61
N ILE A 129 -23.66 2.04 -6.44
CA ILE A 129 -24.66 3.10 -6.31
C ILE A 129 -25.37 3.00 -4.97
N SER A 130 -25.44 4.11 -4.25
CA SER A 130 -26.34 4.31 -3.13
C SER A 130 -27.78 4.28 -3.64
N ILE A 131 -28.49 3.18 -3.40
CA ILE A 131 -29.92 3.11 -3.70
C ILE A 131 -30.65 3.85 -2.58
N ASN A 132 -31.04 5.10 -2.85
CA ASN A 132 -31.91 5.85 -1.97
C ASN A 132 -33.35 5.47 -2.28
N VAL A 133 -33.97 4.67 -1.42
CA VAL A 133 -35.42 4.36 -1.46
C VAL A 133 -36.06 4.93 -0.20
N GLY A 134 -36.95 5.88 -0.36
CA GLY A 134 -37.77 6.40 0.73
C GLY A 134 -37.01 7.15 1.84
N GLY A 135 -35.92 7.87 1.51
CA GLY A 135 -35.15 8.67 2.46
C GLY A 135 -34.13 7.88 3.27
N SER A 136 -33.89 6.61 2.96
CA SER A 136 -32.80 5.81 3.51
C SER A 136 -31.92 5.26 2.39
N GLY A 137 -30.60 5.29 2.57
CA GLY A 137 -29.63 4.82 1.59
C GLY A 137 -28.42 4.17 2.24
N SER A 138 -27.63 3.48 1.42
CA SER A 138 -26.30 3.00 1.83
C SER A 138 -25.24 3.50 0.86
N GLU A 139 -24.15 4.03 1.38
CA GLU A 139 -23.00 4.46 0.61
C GLU A 139 -21.80 3.58 0.97
N THR A 140 -21.11 3.06 -0.04
CA THR A 140 -19.85 2.35 0.16
C THR A 140 -18.69 3.30 -0.10
N VAL A 141 -17.80 3.43 0.86
CA VAL A 141 -16.63 4.32 0.78
C VAL A 141 -15.33 3.54 0.97
N ALA A 142 -14.26 4.02 0.34
CA ALA A 142 -12.92 3.50 0.57
C ALA A 142 -12.51 3.72 2.03
N HIS A 143 -11.91 2.71 2.65
CA HIS A 143 -11.43 2.76 4.03
C HIS A 143 -9.90 2.70 4.10
N GLY A 144 -9.34 2.67 5.32
CA GLY A 144 -7.90 2.70 5.56
C GLY A 144 -7.11 1.66 4.76
N GLY A 145 -7.62 0.44 4.65
CA GLY A 145 -6.99 -0.63 3.85
C GLY A 145 -6.86 -0.30 2.35
N ALA A 146 -7.68 0.61 1.82
CA ALA A 146 -7.57 1.04 0.43
C ALA A 146 -6.55 2.18 0.22
N VAL A 147 -6.36 3.07 1.20
CA VAL A 147 -5.59 4.31 1.03
C VAL A 147 -4.19 4.22 1.65
N LEU A 148 -4.08 3.64 2.84
CA LEU A 148 -2.83 3.63 3.61
C LEU A 148 -1.67 2.90 2.91
N PRO A 149 -1.87 1.78 2.17
CA PRO A 149 -0.78 1.16 1.41
C PRO A 149 -0.12 2.11 0.41
N MET A 150 -0.90 2.94 -0.30
CA MET A 150 -0.36 3.95 -1.22
C MET A 150 0.49 5.00 -0.49
N ILE A 151 0.02 5.48 0.66
CA ILE A 151 0.79 6.43 1.48
C ILE A 151 2.11 5.81 1.94
N CYS A 152 2.09 4.54 2.36
CA CYS A 152 3.30 3.80 2.72
C CYS A 152 4.25 3.64 1.52
N GLY A 153 3.72 3.39 0.31
CA GLY A 153 4.52 3.36 -0.92
C GLY A 153 5.23 4.69 -1.19
N LEU A 154 4.54 5.82 -0.98
CA LEU A 154 5.14 7.16 -1.10
C LEU A 154 6.25 7.38 -0.06
N LEU A 155 6.01 7.06 1.20
CA LEU A 155 6.99 7.19 2.26
C LEU A 155 8.19 6.26 2.07
N ALA A 156 7.96 5.06 1.55
CA ALA A 156 9.02 4.12 1.16
C ALA A 156 9.90 4.71 0.04
N LEU A 157 9.31 5.33 -0.97
CA LEU A 157 10.05 6.01 -2.04
C LEU A 157 10.92 7.15 -1.49
N VAL A 158 10.37 8.03 -0.66
CA VAL A 158 11.12 9.12 -0.01
C VAL A 158 12.30 8.54 0.79
N SER A 159 12.06 7.49 1.56
CA SER A 159 13.07 6.81 2.38
C SER A 159 14.21 6.23 1.55
N ALA A 160 13.90 5.66 0.38
CA ALA A 160 14.91 5.12 -0.54
C ALA A 160 15.85 6.21 -1.10
N PHE A 161 15.39 7.47 -1.18
CA PHE A 161 16.23 8.60 -1.61
C PHE A 161 17.10 9.18 -0.48
N ILE A 162 16.75 8.96 0.79
CA ILE A 162 17.59 9.33 1.94
C ILE A 162 18.89 8.52 1.94
N ALA A 163 18.82 7.24 1.56
CA ALA A 163 20.00 6.38 1.46
C ALA A 163 20.92 6.84 0.33
N PRO A 164 22.24 7.02 0.59
CA PRO A 164 23.19 7.48 -0.42
C PRO A 164 23.38 6.42 -1.50
N SER A 165 23.17 6.80 -2.75
CA SER A 165 23.52 5.96 -3.91
C SER A 165 25.03 5.87 -4.04
N LYS A 166 25.56 4.73 -4.57
CA LYS A 166 26.96 4.65 -5.00
C LYS A 166 27.17 5.73 -6.07
N LYS A 167 28.08 6.69 -5.86
CA LYS A 167 28.66 7.40 -7.00
C LYS A 167 29.32 6.34 -7.89
N LYS A 168 28.96 6.29 -9.18
CA LYS A 168 29.81 5.65 -10.18
C LYS A 168 31.17 6.34 -10.06
N ALA A 169 32.20 5.57 -9.69
CA ALA A 169 33.58 6.01 -9.81
C ALA A 169 33.91 6.02 -11.30
#